data_3d4fdcafbe8543a99a51c119bf091eda
#
_entry.id   3d4fdcafbe8543a99a51c119bf091eda
#
_cell.length_a   1.000
_cell.length_b   1.000
_cell.length_c   1.000
_cell.angle_alpha   90.00
_cell.angle_beta   90.00
_cell.angle_gamma   90.00
#
_symmetry.space_group_name_H-M   'P 1'
#
loop_
_entity.id
_entity.type
_entity.pdbx_description
1 polymer ?
#
loop_
_entity_poly.entity_id
_entity_poly.type
_entity_poly.pdbx_seq_one_letter_code
_entity_poly.pdbx_strand_id
1 'polypeptide(L)'
;MAERITGHTELIGLMAYPIRHSSSPAMHNEAFAYLGLDYAYLAFEVDNSTLEDAVKGIRALKMVGSNVSMPNKTVVGQYLDKLSPAAELCGAVNTIVNENGVLTGHITDGIGFMQALKDNDIDVIGKKMTIAGAGGAATAIEIQAALDGVKEISIFNIHDKFWANAEETVKKINERTNCKATLYDLDDKEKLREEMADSYIFVNGTGVGMKPLEGMSVVPDKSFFRPELIVVDVPYSPLETTMRKMAKEVGCKTMNGLGMMLFQGAAAFKLWTGKDMPIEHMKQVLNIRYDD
;
A
#
# COMPACT_ATOMS: atom_id res chain seq x y z
N MET A 1 14.34 19.34 28.58
CA MET A 1 13.86 18.84 27.29
C MET A 1 15.09 18.74 26.43
N ALA A 2 15.42 17.54 25.95
CA ALA A 2 16.52 17.40 24.98
C ALA A 2 16.14 18.21 23.73
N GLU A 3 17.08 18.96 23.19
CA GLU A 3 16.92 19.63 21.90
C GLU A 3 16.66 18.54 20.83
N ARG A 4 15.41 18.44 20.42
CA ARG A 4 14.99 17.38 19.48
C ARG A 4 15.45 17.68 18.05
N ILE A 5 15.65 18.94 17.71
CA ILE A 5 16.08 19.41 16.39
C ILE A 5 17.36 20.22 16.55
N THR A 6 18.40 19.83 15.85
CA THR A 6 19.72 20.49 15.86
C THR A 6 20.18 20.77 14.42
N GLY A 7 21.38 21.31 14.24
CA GLY A 7 21.99 21.48 12.92
C GLY A 7 22.46 20.15 12.27
N HIS A 8 22.38 19.05 13.00
CA HIS A 8 22.72 17.70 12.52
C HIS A 8 21.51 16.85 12.18
N THR A 9 20.30 17.35 12.50
CA THR A 9 19.07 16.58 12.28
C THR A 9 18.82 16.37 10.79
N GLU A 10 18.72 15.11 10.39
CA GLU A 10 18.45 14.70 9.01
C GLU A 10 16.97 14.90 8.65
N LEU A 11 16.70 15.39 7.44
CA LEU A 11 15.34 15.70 6.99
C LEU A 11 14.78 14.63 6.04
N ILE A 12 13.55 14.20 6.32
CA ILE A 12 12.72 13.38 5.45
C ILE A 12 11.41 14.11 5.21
N GLY A 13 10.89 14.03 3.99
CA GLY A 13 9.66 14.70 3.58
C GLY A 13 8.47 13.78 3.33
N LEU A 14 7.32 14.40 3.14
CA LEU A 14 6.14 13.84 2.49
C LEU A 14 5.58 14.89 1.54
N MET A 15 5.51 14.58 0.26
CA MET A 15 5.06 15.50 -0.79
C MET A 15 3.71 15.04 -1.35
N ALA A 16 2.65 15.82 -1.14
CA ALA A 16 1.31 15.60 -1.68
C ALA A 16 0.42 16.83 -1.55
N TYR A 17 -0.76 16.83 -2.17
CA TYR A 17 -1.73 17.91 -2.04
C TYR A 17 -3.18 17.40 -2.15
N PRO A 18 -4.07 17.72 -1.16
CA PRO A 18 -3.74 18.27 0.17
C PRO A 18 -3.11 17.22 1.08
N ILE A 19 -2.30 17.60 2.07
CA ILE A 19 -1.59 16.60 2.90
C ILE A 19 -1.61 16.89 4.41
N ARG A 20 -2.13 18.02 4.86
CA ARG A 20 -2.12 18.42 6.27
C ARG A 20 -2.80 17.46 7.23
N HIS A 21 -3.65 16.58 6.74
CA HIS A 21 -4.37 15.55 7.50
C HIS A 21 -3.58 14.26 7.72
N SER A 22 -2.37 14.15 7.13
CA SER A 22 -1.58 12.91 7.19
C SER A 22 -1.07 12.59 8.59
N SER A 23 -1.20 11.32 9.00
CA SER A 23 -0.61 10.78 10.23
C SER A 23 0.84 10.32 10.08
N SER A 24 1.38 10.30 8.85
CA SER A 24 2.76 9.86 8.60
C SER A 24 3.82 10.64 9.40
N PRO A 25 3.72 11.99 9.55
CA PRO A 25 4.67 12.71 10.40
C PRO A 25 4.66 12.25 11.86
N ALA A 26 3.49 11.99 12.44
CA ALA A 26 3.40 11.47 13.80
C ALA A 26 4.03 10.10 13.92
N MET A 27 3.73 9.18 12.99
CA MET A 27 4.25 7.81 12.96
C MET A 27 5.79 7.79 12.85
N HIS A 28 6.36 8.46 11.84
CA HIS A 28 7.81 8.42 11.63
C HIS A 28 8.59 9.14 12.73
N ASN A 29 8.14 10.31 13.16
CA ASN A 29 8.80 11.05 14.23
C ASN A 29 8.76 10.32 15.57
N GLU A 30 7.68 9.58 15.87
CA GLU A 30 7.61 8.70 17.05
C GLU A 30 8.62 7.57 16.96
N ALA A 31 8.72 6.91 15.81
CA ALA A 31 9.69 5.84 15.60
C ALA A 31 11.14 6.35 15.72
N PHE A 32 11.44 7.53 15.18
CA PHE A 32 12.75 8.16 15.32
C PHE A 32 13.07 8.44 16.80
N ALA A 33 12.12 9.01 17.53
CA ALA A 33 12.30 9.31 18.96
C ALA A 33 12.52 8.04 19.79
N TYR A 34 11.75 6.98 19.54
CA TYR A 34 11.87 5.70 20.23
C TYR A 34 13.24 5.04 20.03
N LEU A 35 13.78 5.13 18.80
CA LEU A 35 15.07 4.55 18.46
C LEU A 35 16.26 5.49 18.71
N GLY A 36 16.03 6.70 19.21
CA GLY A 36 17.08 7.71 19.44
C GLY A 36 17.77 8.18 18.16
N LEU A 37 17.04 8.24 17.03
CA LEU A 37 17.55 8.68 15.74
C LEU A 37 17.35 10.21 15.59
N ASP A 38 18.38 10.91 15.14
CA ASP A 38 18.35 12.36 14.89
C ASP A 38 17.79 12.68 13.50
N TYR A 39 16.49 12.41 13.33
CA TYR A 39 15.72 12.64 12.12
C TYR A 39 14.48 13.46 12.39
N ALA A 40 14.03 14.21 11.40
CA ALA A 40 12.75 14.91 11.39
C ALA A 40 11.96 14.57 10.11
N TYR A 41 10.69 14.27 10.27
CA TYR A 41 9.78 14.00 9.17
C TYR A 41 8.71 15.09 9.11
N LEU A 42 8.60 15.76 7.94
CA LEU A 42 7.66 16.87 7.72
C LEU A 42 6.79 16.62 6.49
N ALA A 43 5.56 17.14 6.49
CA ALA A 43 4.67 17.13 5.34
C ALA A 43 4.70 18.47 4.60
N PHE A 44 4.83 18.39 3.28
CA PHE A 44 4.89 19.52 2.35
C PHE A 44 3.74 19.44 1.35
N GLU A 45 3.01 20.56 1.20
CA GLU A 45 1.98 20.67 0.19
C GLU A 45 2.62 20.90 -1.17
N VAL A 46 2.69 19.83 -1.94
CA VAL A 46 3.29 19.78 -3.28
C VAL A 46 2.29 19.12 -4.22
N ASP A 47 1.91 19.81 -5.27
CA ASP A 47 1.12 19.27 -6.38
C ASP A 47 2.00 19.05 -7.63
N ASN A 48 1.40 18.60 -8.72
CA ASN A 48 2.14 18.33 -9.96
C ASN A 48 2.82 19.57 -10.55
N SER A 49 2.34 20.78 -10.25
CA SER A 49 2.92 22.03 -10.79
C SER A 49 4.21 22.43 -10.10
N THR A 50 4.43 22.00 -8.86
CA THR A 50 5.59 22.30 -8.03
C THR A 50 6.50 21.09 -7.79
N LEU A 51 6.09 19.91 -8.28
CA LEU A 51 6.74 18.63 -7.99
C LEU A 51 8.20 18.58 -8.48
N GLU A 52 8.49 19.08 -9.67
CA GLU A 52 9.84 19.06 -10.21
C GLU A 52 10.82 19.83 -9.31
N ASP A 53 10.42 21.02 -8.87
CA ASP A 53 11.26 21.86 -8.01
C ASP A 53 11.38 21.26 -6.60
N ALA A 54 10.33 20.63 -6.10
CA ALA A 54 10.39 19.90 -4.82
C ALA A 54 11.37 18.71 -4.89
N VAL A 55 11.40 17.95 -6.01
CA VAL A 55 12.37 16.86 -6.22
C VAL A 55 13.81 17.40 -6.34
N LYS A 56 14.02 18.52 -7.04
CA LYS A 56 15.32 19.22 -7.05
C LYS A 56 15.73 19.63 -5.62
N GLY A 57 14.75 20.07 -4.81
CA GLY A 57 14.93 20.43 -3.41
C GLY A 57 15.48 19.27 -2.55
N ILE A 58 15.07 18.03 -2.80
CA ILE A 58 15.62 16.85 -2.09
C ILE A 58 17.15 16.81 -2.24
N ARG A 59 17.65 17.03 -3.47
CA ARG A 59 19.11 17.07 -3.75
C ARG A 59 19.79 18.29 -3.13
N ALA A 60 19.20 19.47 -3.34
CA ALA A 60 19.79 20.73 -2.92
C ALA A 60 19.89 20.88 -1.39
N LEU A 61 18.90 20.38 -0.67
CA LEU A 61 18.81 20.40 0.80
C LEU A 61 19.47 19.16 1.42
N LYS A 62 19.99 18.24 0.63
CA LYS A 62 20.56 16.96 1.07
C LYS A 62 19.59 16.16 1.96
N MET A 63 18.29 16.21 1.65
CA MET A 63 17.32 15.41 2.35
C MET A 63 17.62 13.91 2.18
N VAL A 64 17.37 13.12 3.18
CA VAL A 64 17.54 11.65 3.11
C VAL A 64 16.58 11.01 2.10
N GLY A 65 15.40 11.61 1.97
CA GLY A 65 14.41 11.19 1.00
C GLY A 65 13.05 11.81 1.25
N SER A 66 12.02 11.25 0.64
CA SER A 66 10.64 11.72 0.83
C SER A 66 9.65 10.61 0.53
N ASN A 67 8.54 10.53 1.28
CA ASN A 67 7.35 9.89 0.73
C ASN A 67 6.70 10.80 -0.31
N VAL A 68 5.93 10.17 -1.18
CA VAL A 68 5.11 10.80 -2.21
C VAL A 68 3.70 10.24 -2.15
N SER A 69 2.69 11.12 -2.15
CA SER A 69 1.29 10.68 -2.23
C SER A 69 0.54 11.43 -3.34
N MET A 70 -0.78 11.30 -3.38
CA MET A 70 -1.58 11.90 -4.45
C MET A 70 -1.44 13.43 -4.47
N PRO A 71 -1.42 14.05 -5.67
CA PRO A 71 -1.57 13.46 -7.00
C PRO A 71 -0.26 13.01 -7.64
N ASN A 72 0.86 13.00 -6.93
CA ASN A 72 2.22 12.98 -7.47
C ASN A 72 2.76 11.55 -7.76
N LYS A 73 2.18 10.48 -7.17
CA LYS A 73 2.73 9.10 -7.21
C LYS A 73 3.07 8.60 -8.62
N THR A 74 2.22 8.90 -9.61
CA THR A 74 2.39 8.43 -11.00
C THR A 74 3.24 9.37 -11.85
N VAL A 75 3.52 10.57 -11.37
CA VAL A 75 4.24 11.62 -12.12
C VAL A 75 5.69 11.71 -11.69
N VAL A 76 5.98 11.50 -10.41
CA VAL A 76 7.30 11.78 -9.82
C VAL A 76 8.43 10.94 -10.41
N GLY A 77 8.13 9.75 -10.94
CA GLY A 77 9.13 8.84 -11.51
C GLY A 77 10.00 9.47 -12.61
N GLN A 78 9.44 10.40 -13.41
CA GLN A 78 10.17 11.09 -14.48
C GLN A 78 11.28 12.04 -14.00
N TYR A 79 11.27 12.41 -12.72
CA TYR A 79 12.28 13.30 -12.11
C TYR A 79 13.33 12.56 -11.28
N LEU A 80 13.26 11.23 -11.26
CA LEU A 80 14.15 10.36 -10.49
C LEU A 80 15.22 9.72 -11.40
N ASP A 81 16.33 9.32 -10.79
CA ASP A 81 17.46 8.72 -11.53
C ASP A 81 17.23 7.21 -11.75
N LYS A 82 16.54 6.55 -10.81
CA LYS A 82 16.29 5.11 -10.83
C LYS A 82 14.91 4.77 -10.25
N LEU A 83 14.38 3.63 -10.65
CA LEU A 83 13.17 3.02 -10.06
C LEU A 83 13.50 1.62 -9.57
N SER A 84 12.91 1.22 -8.45
CA SER A 84 12.92 -0.17 -8.03
C SER A 84 12.07 -1.03 -8.98
N PRO A 85 12.30 -2.36 -9.08
CA PRO A 85 11.52 -3.22 -9.98
C PRO A 85 10.01 -3.12 -9.75
N ALA A 86 9.57 -3.06 -8.49
CA ALA A 86 8.17 -2.90 -8.16
C ALA A 86 7.62 -1.52 -8.61
N ALA A 87 8.38 -0.43 -8.40
CA ALA A 87 7.97 0.91 -8.83
C ALA A 87 7.91 1.03 -10.37
N GLU A 88 8.84 0.40 -11.08
CA GLU A 88 8.85 0.35 -12.54
C GLU A 88 7.62 -0.39 -13.07
N LEU A 89 7.31 -1.55 -12.51
CA LEU A 89 6.14 -2.34 -12.89
C LEU A 89 4.82 -1.61 -12.56
N CYS A 90 4.72 -1.01 -11.36
CA CYS A 90 3.56 -0.24 -10.95
C CYS A 90 3.36 1.06 -11.74
N GLY A 91 4.42 1.63 -12.30
CA GLY A 91 4.39 2.98 -12.87
C GLY A 91 4.08 4.05 -11.80
N ALA A 92 4.41 3.79 -10.53
CA ALA A 92 4.14 4.69 -9.41
C ALA A 92 5.23 4.61 -8.35
N VAL A 93 5.46 5.73 -7.66
CA VAL A 93 6.43 5.85 -6.56
C VAL A 93 5.73 6.48 -5.36
N ASN A 94 5.89 5.87 -4.18
CA ASN A 94 5.45 6.47 -2.92
C ASN A 94 6.60 6.80 -1.96
N THR A 95 7.84 6.39 -2.31
CA THR A 95 9.02 6.60 -1.46
C THR A 95 10.24 6.90 -2.34
N ILE A 96 10.93 7.99 -2.04
CA ILE A 96 12.18 8.40 -2.69
C ILE A 96 13.30 8.23 -1.66
N VAL A 97 14.39 7.63 -2.08
CA VAL A 97 15.64 7.54 -1.32
C VAL A 97 16.71 8.35 -2.03
N ASN A 98 17.46 9.16 -1.27
CA ASN A 98 18.56 9.97 -1.77
C ASN A 98 19.89 9.38 -1.32
N GLU A 99 20.62 8.76 -2.22
CA GLU A 99 21.97 8.26 -1.98
C GLU A 99 23.00 9.18 -2.66
N ASN A 100 23.50 10.18 -1.91
CA ASN A 100 24.50 11.13 -2.40
C ASN A 100 24.07 11.89 -3.68
N GLY A 101 22.81 12.28 -3.77
CA GLY A 101 22.27 13.00 -4.91
C GLY A 101 21.62 12.11 -5.99
N VAL A 102 21.83 10.79 -5.93
CA VAL A 102 21.11 9.82 -6.78
C VAL A 102 19.77 9.49 -6.12
N LEU A 103 18.66 9.81 -6.79
CA LEU A 103 17.33 9.58 -6.29
C LEU A 103 16.74 8.28 -6.85
N THR A 104 16.43 7.34 -5.97
CA THR A 104 15.78 6.08 -6.34
C THR A 104 14.33 6.09 -5.87
N GLY A 105 13.40 5.81 -6.77
CA GLY A 105 11.97 5.69 -6.48
C GLY A 105 11.57 4.27 -6.13
N HIS A 106 10.79 4.11 -5.06
CA HIS A 106 10.22 2.85 -4.59
C HIS A 106 8.71 2.94 -4.47
N ILE A 107 8.03 1.79 -4.48
CA ILE A 107 6.63 1.65 -4.09
C ILE A 107 6.56 0.67 -2.92
N THR A 108 6.20 1.15 -1.74
CA THR A 108 6.17 0.35 -0.50
C THR A 108 4.77 -0.13 -0.12
N ASP A 109 3.73 0.29 -0.83
CA ASP A 109 2.34 -0.07 -0.54
C ASP A 109 2.15 -1.60 -0.59
N GLY A 110 2.61 -2.26 -1.66
CA GLY A 110 2.53 -3.71 -1.79
C GLY A 110 3.39 -4.46 -0.77
N ILE A 111 4.61 -3.98 -0.50
CA ILE A 111 5.48 -4.52 0.56
C ILE A 111 4.76 -4.46 1.91
N GLY A 112 4.10 -3.32 2.20
CA GLY A 112 3.33 -3.13 3.42
C GLY A 112 2.19 -4.12 3.55
N PHE A 113 1.46 -4.39 2.47
CA PHE A 113 0.39 -5.38 2.44
C PHE A 113 0.92 -6.80 2.71
N MET A 114 1.94 -7.24 1.98
CA MET A 114 2.52 -8.58 2.15
C MET A 114 3.10 -8.79 3.54
N GLN A 115 3.75 -7.76 4.11
CA GLN A 115 4.27 -7.83 5.47
C GLN A 115 3.14 -7.86 6.52
N ALA A 116 2.03 -7.13 6.29
CA ALA A 116 0.86 -7.18 7.18
C ALA A 116 0.19 -8.55 7.18
N LEU A 117 0.12 -9.23 6.04
CA LEU A 117 -0.34 -10.63 5.97
C LEU A 117 0.55 -11.53 6.81
N LYS A 118 1.87 -11.42 6.64
CA LYS A 118 2.85 -12.22 7.39
C LYS A 118 2.77 -11.98 8.90
N ASP A 119 2.61 -10.72 9.31
CA ASP A 119 2.46 -10.33 10.72
C ASP A 119 1.17 -10.89 11.37
N ASN A 120 0.19 -11.24 10.54
CA ASN A 120 -1.07 -11.87 10.95
C ASN A 120 -1.11 -13.38 10.63
N ASP A 121 0.05 -14.03 10.51
CA ASP A 121 0.19 -15.47 10.23
C ASP A 121 -0.58 -15.92 8.97
N ILE A 122 -0.57 -15.10 7.91
CA ILE A 122 -1.16 -15.40 6.61
C ILE A 122 -0.04 -15.54 5.59
N ASP A 123 0.19 -16.76 5.11
CA ASP A 123 1.15 -17.05 4.04
C ASP A 123 0.41 -17.30 2.73
N VAL A 124 0.62 -16.41 1.76
CA VAL A 124 -0.01 -16.44 0.43
C VAL A 124 0.94 -16.95 -0.66
N ILE A 125 2.19 -17.28 -0.32
CA ILE A 125 3.18 -17.74 -1.30
C ILE A 125 2.76 -19.09 -1.88
N GLY A 126 2.79 -19.20 -3.21
CA GLY A 126 2.32 -20.39 -3.93
C GLY A 126 0.81 -20.60 -3.93
N LYS A 127 0.03 -19.67 -3.37
CA LYS A 127 -1.44 -19.73 -3.30
C LYS A 127 -2.09 -18.90 -4.42
N LYS A 128 -3.41 -19.02 -4.50
CA LYS A 128 -4.25 -18.19 -5.37
C LYS A 128 -4.86 -17.04 -4.56
N MET A 129 -4.81 -15.84 -5.13
CA MET A 129 -5.42 -14.61 -4.63
C MET A 129 -6.49 -14.13 -5.60
N THR A 130 -7.64 -13.73 -5.10
CA THR A 130 -8.61 -12.91 -5.86
C THR A 130 -8.62 -11.51 -5.27
N ILE A 131 -8.50 -10.49 -6.11
CA ILE A 131 -8.50 -9.08 -5.72
C ILE A 131 -9.50 -8.28 -6.54
N ALA A 132 -10.28 -7.44 -5.85
CA ALA A 132 -11.15 -6.45 -6.48
C ALA A 132 -10.49 -5.08 -6.48
N GLY A 133 -10.44 -4.43 -7.65
CA GLY A 133 -9.88 -3.10 -7.89
C GLY A 133 -8.64 -3.12 -8.75
N ALA A 134 -8.36 -2.00 -9.42
CA ALA A 134 -7.17 -1.75 -10.24
C ALA A 134 -6.65 -0.30 -10.02
N GLY A 135 -6.98 0.30 -8.90
CA GLY A 135 -6.42 1.57 -8.45
C GLY A 135 -5.01 1.40 -7.86
N GLY A 136 -4.36 2.51 -7.50
CA GLY A 136 -2.94 2.48 -7.09
C GLY A 136 -2.60 1.52 -5.95
N ALA A 137 -3.48 1.33 -4.96
CA ALA A 137 -3.25 0.38 -3.86
C ALA A 137 -3.38 -1.08 -4.36
N ALA A 138 -4.44 -1.39 -5.13
CA ALA A 138 -4.65 -2.72 -5.69
C ALA A 138 -3.49 -3.12 -6.61
N THR A 139 -3.11 -2.25 -7.55
CA THR A 139 -1.97 -2.48 -8.47
C THR A 139 -0.66 -2.74 -7.71
N ALA A 140 -0.39 -2.00 -6.65
CA ALA A 140 0.81 -2.22 -5.84
C ALA A 140 0.78 -3.58 -5.13
N ILE A 141 -0.38 -4.01 -4.63
CA ILE A 141 -0.58 -5.32 -4.01
C ILE A 141 -0.39 -6.43 -5.05
N GLU A 142 -1.05 -6.32 -6.20
CA GLU A 142 -0.99 -7.31 -7.30
C GLU A 142 0.45 -7.57 -7.75
N ILE A 143 1.19 -6.49 -8.01
CA ILE A 143 2.57 -6.57 -8.47
C ILE A 143 3.47 -7.14 -7.38
N GLN A 144 3.37 -6.66 -6.14
CA GLN A 144 4.23 -7.17 -5.08
C GLN A 144 3.92 -8.64 -4.76
N ALA A 145 2.65 -9.02 -4.70
CA ALA A 145 2.23 -10.40 -4.49
C ALA A 145 2.79 -11.33 -5.59
N ALA A 146 2.76 -10.89 -6.85
CA ALA A 146 3.34 -11.63 -7.96
C ALA A 146 4.88 -11.76 -7.85
N LEU A 147 5.57 -10.68 -7.49
CA LEU A 147 7.03 -10.66 -7.27
C LEU A 147 7.44 -11.58 -6.10
N ASP A 148 6.65 -11.61 -5.04
CA ASP A 148 6.93 -12.42 -3.84
C ASP A 148 6.59 -13.90 -4.03
N GLY A 149 5.88 -14.29 -5.11
CA GLY A 149 5.64 -15.67 -5.47
C GLY A 149 4.22 -16.19 -5.20
N VAL A 150 3.21 -15.33 -5.15
CA VAL A 150 1.82 -15.75 -5.30
C VAL A 150 1.66 -16.45 -6.65
N LYS A 151 1.02 -17.62 -6.67
CA LYS A 151 0.95 -18.48 -7.85
C LYS A 151 0.01 -17.96 -8.91
N GLU A 152 -1.15 -17.47 -8.49
CA GLU A 152 -2.22 -17.02 -9.38
C GLU A 152 -2.95 -15.82 -8.77
N ILE A 153 -3.27 -14.82 -9.60
CA ILE A 153 -4.04 -13.64 -9.18
C ILE A 153 -5.19 -13.44 -10.14
N SER A 154 -6.42 -13.52 -9.63
CA SER A 154 -7.65 -13.15 -10.34
C SER A 154 -8.02 -11.72 -9.99
N ILE A 155 -7.82 -10.78 -10.93
CA ILE A 155 -8.07 -9.35 -10.76
C ILE A 155 -9.47 -9.05 -11.28
N PHE A 156 -10.29 -8.40 -10.45
CA PHE A 156 -11.64 -7.97 -10.79
C PHE A 156 -11.74 -6.44 -10.78
N ASN A 157 -12.12 -5.83 -11.89
CA ASN A 157 -12.39 -4.41 -11.96
C ASN A 157 -13.67 -4.14 -12.77
N ILE A 158 -14.33 -3.02 -12.52
CA ILE A 158 -15.41 -2.54 -13.40
C ILE A 158 -14.79 -1.88 -14.64
N HIS A 159 -15.57 -1.74 -15.72
CA HIS A 159 -15.15 -1.02 -16.93
C HIS A 159 -15.15 0.50 -16.70
N ASP A 160 -14.17 0.95 -15.90
CA ASP A 160 -13.94 2.37 -15.60
C ASP A 160 -12.59 2.85 -16.16
N LYS A 161 -12.15 4.03 -15.73
CA LYS A 161 -10.85 4.62 -16.12
C LYS A 161 -9.63 3.79 -15.76
N PHE A 162 -9.76 2.81 -14.85
CA PHE A 162 -8.66 1.95 -14.41
C PHE A 162 -8.61 0.63 -15.18
N TRP A 163 -9.58 0.32 -16.04
CA TRP A 163 -9.60 -0.93 -16.79
C TRP A 163 -8.34 -1.15 -17.63
N ALA A 164 -7.94 -0.14 -18.41
CA ALA A 164 -6.71 -0.20 -19.21
C ALA A 164 -5.44 -0.40 -18.34
N ASN A 165 -5.41 0.18 -17.14
CA ASN A 165 -4.33 -0.05 -16.20
C ASN A 165 -4.31 -1.50 -15.70
N ALA A 166 -5.47 -2.10 -15.45
CA ALA A 166 -5.59 -3.50 -15.07
C ALA A 166 -5.08 -4.45 -16.18
N GLU A 167 -5.44 -4.19 -17.45
CA GLU A 167 -4.94 -4.96 -18.60
C GLU A 167 -3.41 -4.89 -18.69
N GLU A 168 -2.84 -3.71 -18.55
CA GLU A 168 -1.38 -3.51 -18.58
C GLU A 168 -0.70 -4.18 -17.38
N THR A 169 -1.31 -4.15 -16.19
CA THR A 169 -0.81 -4.81 -14.98
C THR A 169 -0.79 -6.32 -15.16
N VAL A 170 -1.87 -6.92 -15.67
CA VAL A 170 -1.94 -8.36 -16.00
C VAL A 170 -0.84 -8.75 -16.97
N LYS A 171 -0.66 -7.97 -18.06
CA LYS A 171 0.40 -8.21 -19.04
C LYS A 171 1.78 -8.19 -18.38
N LYS A 172 2.11 -7.16 -17.60
CA LYS A 172 3.40 -7.02 -16.91
C LYS A 172 3.66 -8.17 -15.95
N ILE A 173 2.66 -8.56 -15.14
CA ILE A 173 2.79 -9.69 -14.22
C ILE A 173 3.12 -10.97 -14.99
N ASN A 174 2.36 -11.28 -16.03
CA ASN A 174 2.55 -12.50 -16.83
C ASN A 174 3.88 -12.54 -17.61
N GLU A 175 4.39 -11.38 -18.03
CA GLU A 175 5.66 -11.29 -18.77
C GLU A 175 6.90 -11.24 -17.85
N ARG A 176 6.76 -10.72 -16.63
CA ARG A 176 7.91 -10.36 -15.78
C ARG A 176 8.00 -11.17 -14.48
N THR A 177 7.02 -12.04 -14.21
CA THR A 177 6.99 -12.90 -13.01
C THR A 177 6.57 -14.31 -13.36
N ASN A 178 6.61 -15.22 -12.38
CA ASN A 178 6.08 -16.58 -12.52
C ASN A 178 4.60 -16.69 -12.09
N CYS A 179 3.97 -15.58 -11.72
CA CYS A 179 2.58 -15.53 -11.33
C CYS A 179 1.68 -15.50 -12.58
N LYS A 180 0.58 -16.25 -12.55
CA LYS A 180 -0.46 -16.18 -13.58
C LYS A 180 -1.52 -15.16 -13.16
N ALA A 181 -1.59 -14.01 -13.83
CA ALA A 181 -2.63 -13.01 -13.62
C ALA A 181 -3.71 -13.08 -14.71
N THR A 182 -4.97 -12.87 -14.33
CA THR A 182 -6.11 -12.80 -15.25
C THR A 182 -7.05 -11.69 -14.82
N LEU A 183 -7.53 -10.88 -15.77
CA LEU A 183 -8.49 -9.81 -15.54
C LEU A 183 -9.90 -10.29 -15.86
N TYR A 184 -10.84 -9.94 -14.98
CA TYR A 184 -12.27 -10.23 -15.11
C TYR A 184 -13.08 -8.96 -14.83
N ASP A 185 -14.31 -8.93 -15.37
CA ASP A 185 -15.29 -7.90 -15.05
C ASP A 185 -15.87 -8.13 -13.65
N LEU A 186 -15.78 -7.13 -12.79
CA LEU A 186 -16.35 -7.19 -11.43
C LEU A 186 -17.89 -7.28 -11.45
N ASP A 187 -18.54 -6.87 -12.53
CA ASP A 187 -20.00 -6.99 -12.70
C ASP A 187 -20.43 -8.43 -13.03
N ASP A 188 -19.53 -9.30 -13.50
CA ASP A 188 -19.75 -10.75 -13.60
C ASP A 188 -19.65 -11.41 -12.21
N LYS A 189 -20.80 -11.40 -11.50
CA LYS A 189 -20.86 -11.95 -10.13
C LYS A 189 -20.74 -13.46 -10.07
N GLU A 190 -21.11 -14.17 -11.13
CA GLU A 190 -20.93 -15.62 -11.20
C GLU A 190 -19.45 -15.96 -11.31
N LYS A 191 -18.73 -15.28 -12.17
CA LYS A 191 -17.27 -15.43 -12.28
C LYS A 191 -16.54 -15.05 -11.00
N LEU A 192 -16.94 -13.96 -10.35
CA LEU A 192 -16.39 -13.57 -9.05
C LEU A 192 -16.58 -14.68 -8.01
N ARG A 193 -17.77 -15.31 -7.96
CA ARG A 193 -18.07 -16.41 -7.05
C ARG A 193 -17.16 -17.63 -7.33
N GLU A 194 -16.98 -17.99 -8.60
CA GLU A 194 -16.12 -19.10 -9.00
C GLU A 194 -14.68 -18.88 -8.56
N GLU A 195 -14.10 -17.70 -8.85
CA GLU A 195 -12.72 -17.37 -8.52
C GLU A 195 -12.50 -17.28 -6.99
N MET A 196 -13.46 -16.71 -6.27
CA MET A 196 -13.41 -16.68 -4.79
C MET A 196 -13.49 -18.09 -4.18
N ALA A 197 -14.30 -19.00 -4.77
CA ALA A 197 -14.45 -20.35 -4.25
C ALA A 197 -13.15 -21.17 -4.32
N ASP A 198 -12.25 -20.85 -5.26
CA ASP A 198 -10.95 -21.51 -5.46
C ASP A 198 -9.77 -20.74 -4.84
N SER A 199 -10.00 -19.55 -4.31
CA SER A 199 -8.95 -18.71 -3.77
C SER A 199 -8.64 -19.01 -2.29
N TYR A 200 -7.36 -18.83 -1.92
CA TYR A 200 -6.92 -18.84 -0.53
C TYR A 200 -7.29 -17.53 0.20
N ILE A 201 -7.23 -16.41 -0.54
CA ILE A 201 -7.49 -15.07 -0.02
C ILE A 201 -8.30 -14.24 -1.01
N PHE A 202 -9.25 -13.47 -0.51
CA PHE A 202 -9.95 -12.42 -1.23
C PHE A 202 -9.58 -11.05 -0.66
N VAL A 203 -9.23 -10.10 -1.54
CA VAL A 203 -8.79 -8.75 -1.18
C VAL A 203 -9.70 -7.71 -1.83
N ASN A 204 -10.29 -6.82 -1.05
CA ASN A 204 -10.89 -5.60 -1.56
C ASN A 204 -9.84 -4.49 -1.61
N GLY A 205 -9.29 -4.22 -2.79
CA GLY A 205 -8.37 -3.12 -3.07
C GLY A 205 -9.04 -1.85 -3.60
N THR A 206 -10.39 -1.81 -3.57
CA THR A 206 -11.19 -0.64 -4.01
C THR A 206 -11.44 0.33 -2.86
N GLY A 207 -12.09 1.47 -3.18
CA GLY A 207 -12.62 2.39 -2.18
C GLY A 207 -14.02 2.02 -1.65
N VAL A 208 -14.61 0.91 -2.09
CA VAL A 208 -15.93 0.46 -1.64
C VAL A 208 -15.86 0.03 -0.16
N GLY A 209 -16.80 0.50 0.64
CA GLY A 209 -16.82 0.30 2.08
C GLY A 209 -16.33 1.50 2.89
N MET A 210 -15.64 2.49 2.25
CA MET A 210 -15.25 3.76 2.87
C MET A 210 -15.98 4.94 2.21
N LYS A 211 -16.01 6.09 2.85
CA LYS A 211 -16.66 7.31 2.28
C LYS A 211 -16.11 7.66 0.90
N PRO A 212 -16.96 8.00 -0.08
CA PRO A 212 -18.43 8.17 0.03
C PRO A 212 -19.24 6.87 -0.16
N LEU A 213 -18.60 5.70 -0.32
CA LEU A 213 -19.22 4.39 -0.59
C LEU A 213 -19.38 3.54 0.70
N GLU A 214 -19.45 4.20 1.86
CA GLU A 214 -19.66 3.56 3.15
C GLU A 214 -21.00 2.77 3.18
N GLY A 215 -20.97 1.57 3.77
CA GLY A 215 -22.14 0.68 3.79
C GLY A 215 -22.29 -0.21 2.54
N MET A 216 -21.57 0.08 1.46
CA MET A 216 -21.53 -0.77 0.26
C MET A 216 -20.51 -1.91 0.41
N SER A 217 -20.65 -2.92 -0.44
CA SER A 217 -19.72 -4.05 -0.52
C SER A 217 -19.46 -4.41 -1.99
N VAL A 218 -18.23 -4.83 -2.30
CA VAL A 218 -17.87 -5.36 -3.63
C VAL A 218 -18.46 -6.75 -3.85
N VAL A 219 -18.71 -7.49 -2.76
CA VAL A 219 -19.33 -8.81 -2.74
C VAL A 219 -20.82 -8.65 -2.41
N PRO A 220 -21.74 -9.20 -3.23
CA PRO A 220 -23.18 -8.96 -3.07
C PRO A 220 -23.77 -9.44 -1.75
N ASP A 221 -23.39 -10.62 -1.28
CA ASP A 221 -23.93 -11.24 -0.09
C ASP A 221 -22.97 -12.29 0.49
N LYS A 222 -23.30 -12.80 1.67
CA LYS A 222 -22.45 -13.73 2.42
C LYS A 222 -22.29 -15.13 1.81
N SER A 223 -23.10 -15.51 0.81
CA SER A 223 -22.96 -16.80 0.12
C SER A 223 -21.71 -16.92 -0.74
N PHE A 224 -20.99 -15.83 -0.95
CA PHE A 224 -19.69 -15.81 -1.63
C PHE A 224 -18.54 -16.26 -0.74
N PHE A 225 -18.74 -16.25 0.57
CA PHE A 225 -17.71 -16.60 1.54
C PHE A 225 -17.81 -18.06 1.98
N ARG A 226 -16.69 -18.60 2.44
CA ARG A 226 -16.58 -19.88 3.14
C ARG A 226 -15.59 -19.74 4.30
N PRO A 227 -15.68 -20.50 5.38
CA PRO A 227 -14.86 -20.33 6.59
C PRO A 227 -13.35 -20.38 6.34
N GLU A 228 -12.92 -21.10 5.32
CA GLU A 228 -11.48 -21.25 4.97
C GLU A 228 -10.94 -20.07 4.17
N LEU A 229 -11.81 -19.20 3.60
CA LEU A 229 -11.38 -18.02 2.83
C LEU A 229 -10.91 -16.93 3.78
N ILE A 230 -9.71 -16.44 3.54
CA ILE A 230 -9.22 -15.24 4.21
C ILE A 230 -9.76 -14.02 3.47
N VAL A 231 -10.32 -13.04 4.20
CA VAL A 231 -10.91 -11.83 3.60
C VAL A 231 -10.20 -10.59 4.12
N VAL A 232 -9.58 -9.84 3.22
CA VAL A 232 -8.85 -8.62 3.55
C VAL A 232 -9.50 -7.41 2.90
N ASP A 233 -9.69 -6.37 3.69
CA ASP A 233 -10.20 -5.09 3.25
C ASP A 233 -9.11 -4.03 3.34
N VAL A 234 -8.68 -3.47 2.22
CA VAL A 234 -7.68 -2.40 2.20
C VAL A 234 -8.24 -1.10 2.78
N PRO A 235 -9.50 -0.74 2.58
CA PRO A 235 -10.19 0.26 3.41
C PRO A 235 -10.02 0.00 4.91
N TYR A 236 -9.84 1.09 5.68
CA TYR A 236 -9.68 1.05 7.15
C TYR A 236 -10.51 2.11 7.88
N SER A 237 -11.35 2.85 7.17
CA SER A 237 -12.28 3.82 7.75
C SER A 237 -13.64 3.74 7.05
N PRO A 238 -14.66 3.10 7.68
CA PRO A 238 -14.66 2.53 9.02
C PRO A 238 -13.75 1.31 9.18
N LEU A 239 -13.37 0.99 10.40
CA LEU A 239 -12.55 -0.21 10.70
C LEU A 239 -13.25 -1.50 10.32
N GLU A 240 -14.57 -1.55 10.46
CA GLU A 240 -15.39 -2.68 10.07
C GLU A 240 -16.36 -2.30 8.96
N THR A 241 -16.09 -2.78 7.75
CA THR A 241 -16.92 -2.57 6.56
C THR A 241 -18.05 -3.61 6.48
N THR A 242 -19.03 -3.37 5.62
CA THR A 242 -20.12 -4.32 5.33
C THR A 242 -19.56 -5.67 4.86
N MET A 243 -18.53 -5.66 4.00
CA MET A 243 -17.90 -6.89 3.49
C MET A 243 -17.28 -7.71 4.63
N ARG A 244 -16.51 -7.07 5.52
CA ARG A 244 -15.91 -7.78 6.66
C ARG A 244 -16.94 -8.34 7.63
N LYS A 245 -18.04 -7.62 7.91
CA LYS A 245 -19.15 -8.13 8.72
C LYS A 245 -19.71 -9.42 8.15
N MET A 246 -20.03 -9.42 6.86
CA MET A 246 -20.55 -10.61 6.18
C MET A 246 -19.57 -11.80 6.23
N ALA A 247 -18.28 -11.53 6.03
CA ALA A 247 -17.23 -12.55 6.09
C ALA A 247 -17.08 -13.14 7.51
N LYS A 248 -17.09 -12.30 8.55
CA LYS A 248 -17.06 -12.73 9.95
C LYS A 248 -18.27 -13.59 10.33
N GLU A 249 -19.48 -13.24 9.85
CA GLU A 249 -20.68 -14.03 10.09
C GLU A 249 -20.58 -15.47 9.54
N VAL A 250 -19.81 -15.67 8.47
CA VAL A 250 -19.55 -16.99 7.88
C VAL A 250 -18.41 -17.73 8.59
N GLY A 251 -17.61 -17.03 9.40
CA GLY A 251 -16.45 -17.60 10.09
C GLY A 251 -15.12 -17.42 9.38
N CYS A 252 -15.03 -16.52 8.40
CA CYS A 252 -13.78 -16.19 7.73
C CYS A 252 -12.80 -15.49 8.68
N LYS A 253 -11.50 -15.78 8.56
CA LYS A 253 -10.46 -14.89 9.08
C LYS A 253 -10.48 -13.59 8.29
N THR A 254 -10.55 -12.43 8.96
CA THR A 254 -10.60 -11.12 8.29
C THR A 254 -9.48 -10.21 8.74
N MET A 255 -9.08 -9.25 7.88
CA MET A 255 -8.09 -8.24 8.20
C MET A 255 -8.49 -6.90 7.58
N ASN A 256 -8.20 -5.77 8.26
CA ASN A 256 -8.38 -4.42 7.74
C ASN A 256 -7.07 -3.85 7.18
N GLY A 257 -7.14 -2.65 6.57
CA GLY A 257 -6.00 -1.99 5.91
C GLY A 257 -5.00 -1.31 6.85
N LEU A 258 -5.22 -1.27 8.18
CA LEU A 258 -4.30 -0.59 9.11
C LEU A 258 -2.90 -1.21 9.11
N GLY A 259 -2.82 -2.53 8.98
CA GLY A 259 -1.52 -3.22 8.86
C GLY A 259 -0.74 -2.76 7.64
N MET A 260 -1.40 -2.70 6.48
CA MET A 260 -0.76 -2.19 5.25
C MET A 260 -0.26 -0.75 5.43
N MET A 261 -1.06 0.12 6.07
CA MET A 261 -0.66 1.50 6.37
C MET A 261 0.60 1.56 7.25
N LEU A 262 0.69 0.74 8.29
CA LEU A 262 1.87 0.68 9.17
C LEU A 262 3.09 0.16 8.42
N PHE A 263 2.97 -0.99 7.78
CA PHE A 263 4.12 -1.67 7.19
C PHE A 263 4.65 -1.01 5.92
N GLN A 264 3.83 -0.28 5.15
CA GLN A 264 4.35 0.55 4.05
C GLN A 264 5.25 1.67 4.58
N GLY A 265 4.88 2.26 5.72
CA GLY A 265 5.71 3.24 6.41
C GLY A 265 6.98 2.62 6.99
N ALA A 266 6.88 1.42 7.57
CA ALA A 266 8.04 0.69 8.08
C ALA A 266 9.03 0.31 6.97
N ALA A 267 8.55 -0.07 5.79
CA ALA A 267 9.40 -0.33 4.63
C ALA A 267 10.15 0.94 4.18
N ALA A 268 9.44 2.07 4.10
CA ALA A 268 10.05 3.37 3.79
C ALA A 268 11.08 3.78 4.85
N PHE A 269 10.74 3.63 6.13
CA PHE A 269 11.63 3.90 7.26
C PHE A 269 12.95 3.12 7.16
N LYS A 270 12.87 1.83 6.83
CA LYS A 270 14.05 0.96 6.67
C LYS A 270 14.91 1.39 5.48
N LEU A 271 14.30 1.81 4.38
CA LEU A 271 15.02 2.34 3.21
C LEU A 271 15.84 3.58 3.55
N TRP A 272 15.31 4.50 4.38
CA TRP A 272 16.00 5.73 4.75
C TRP A 272 17.04 5.55 5.84
N THR A 273 16.75 4.73 6.85
CA THR A 273 17.55 4.67 8.08
C THR A 273 18.44 3.42 8.18
N GLY A 274 18.18 2.42 7.33
CA GLY A 274 18.77 1.07 7.45
C GLY A 274 18.31 0.29 8.68
N LYS A 275 17.38 0.85 9.49
CA LYS A 275 16.88 0.24 10.72
C LYS A 275 15.44 -0.23 10.57
N ASP A 276 15.07 -1.26 11.29
CA ASP A 276 13.68 -1.70 11.36
C ASP A 276 12.86 -0.75 12.25
N MET A 277 11.66 -0.38 11.80
CA MET A 277 10.71 0.37 12.63
C MET A 277 10.26 -0.48 13.82
N PRO A 278 10.12 0.09 15.03
CA PRO A 278 9.69 -0.66 16.22
C PRO A 278 8.18 -0.98 16.16
N ILE A 279 7.81 -2.02 15.42
CA ILE A 279 6.44 -2.35 15.04
C ILE A 279 5.51 -2.50 16.24
N GLU A 280 5.92 -3.26 17.28
CA GLU A 280 5.07 -3.48 18.45
C GLU A 280 4.79 -2.19 19.22
N HIS A 281 5.78 -1.30 19.33
CA HIS A 281 5.59 0.04 19.89
C HIS A 281 4.62 0.85 19.02
N MET A 282 4.82 0.82 17.70
CA MET A 282 3.96 1.58 16.77
C MET A 282 2.52 1.07 16.74
N LYS A 283 2.29 -0.25 16.85
CA LYS A 283 0.93 -0.80 16.99
C LYS A 283 0.22 -0.25 18.23
N GLN A 284 0.94 -0.15 19.36
CA GLN A 284 0.39 0.42 20.58
C GLN A 284 0.07 1.93 20.44
N VAL A 285 1.02 2.71 19.93
CA VAL A 285 0.87 4.16 19.76
C VAL A 285 -0.25 4.52 18.78
N LEU A 286 -0.35 3.78 17.66
CA LEU A 286 -1.35 3.99 16.62
C LEU A 286 -2.65 3.23 16.85
N ASN A 287 -2.76 2.47 17.95
CA ASN A 287 -3.90 1.61 18.27
C ASN A 287 -4.31 0.70 17.10
N ILE A 288 -3.32 0.05 16.47
CA ILE A 288 -3.55 -0.84 15.32
C ILE A 288 -3.99 -2.20 15.82
N ARG A 289 -5.19 -2.63 15.37
CA ARG A 289 -5.75 -3.96 15.59
C ARG A 289 -6.29 -4.48 14.26
N TYR A 290 -6.03 -5.73 13.96
CA TYR A 290 -6.44 -6.33 12.68
C TYR A 290 -7.87 -6.85 12.68
N ASP A 291 -8.36 -7.26 13.85
CA ASP A 291 -9.60 -8.02 14.00
C ASP A 291 -10.81 -7.19 14.50
N ASP A 292 -10.60 -5.93 14.81
CA ASP A 292 -11.67 -5.03 15.31
C ASP A 292 -12.49 -4.43 14.18
#